data_a9483cc61e49b37faaea3265e1b1f9e4
#
_entry.id   a9483cc61e49b37faaea3265e1b1f9e4
#
_cell.length_a   1.000
_cell.length_b   1.000
_cell.length_c   1.000
_cell.angle_alpha   90.00
_cell.angle_beta   90.00
_cell.angle_gamma   90.00
#
_symmetry.space_group_name_H-M   'P 1'
#
loop_
_entity.id
_entity.type
_entity.pdbx_description
1 polymer ?
#
loop_
_entity_poly.entity_id
_entity_poly.type
_entity_poly.pdbx_seq_one_letter_code
_entity_poly.pdbx_strand_id
1 'polypeptide(L)'
;MPSVAVLAADGFETIECLTMVDVMRRGGVRATLVSIMPTREVVSSLQIPVTCDALFDEINFDEYDCVVLPGGLPGATNLRADQRVCDLVCDFAATKHVAAICAAPFILGELDLLEGRHATCFPGFEKSFPEGAYTGDKVTHDGNIITASGMAQSLPFALELLRTLAGDKVVEKVAEGIQL
;
A
#
# COMPACT_ATOMS: atom_id res chain seq x y z
N MET A 1 -11.56 11.74 -10.66
CA MET A 1 -10.83 12.08 -9.40
C MET A 1 -10.04 10.84 -9.04
N PRO A 2 -8.72 10.94 -8.93
CA PRO A 2 -7.89 9.78 -8.58
C PRO A 2 -8.36 9.09 -7.29
N SER A 3 -8.14 7.78 -7.19
CA SER A 3 -8.72 6.98 -6.12
C SER A 3 -7.82 5.81 -5.71
N VAL A 4 -7.77 5.55 -4.41
CA VAL A 4 -6.91 4.56 -3.78
C VAL A 4 -7.71 3.71 -2.80
N ALA A 5 -7.58 2.39 -2.89
CA ALA A 5 -8.06 1.44 -1.89
C ALA A 5 -6.87 1.01 -1.01
N VAL A 6 -6.90 1.33 0.28
CA VAL A 6 -5.90 0.90 1.26
C VAL A 6 -6.46 -0.28 2.02
N LEU A 7 -5.85 -1.46 1.85
CA LEU A 7 -6.35 -2.70 2.45
C LEU A 7 -5.82 -2.88 3.87
N ALA A 8 -6.71 -3.14 4.81
CA ALA A 8 -6.36 -3.40 6.21
C ALA A 8 -6.82 -4.80 6.65
N ALA A 9 -5.91 -5.51 7.30
CA ALA A 9 -6.17 -6.77 7.98
C ALA A 9 -5.71 -6.68 9.43
N ASP A 10 -6.24 -7.50 10.32
CA ASP A 10 -5.75 -7.56 11.71
C ASP A 10 -4.23 -7.77 11.74
N GLY A 11 -3.54 -6.99 12.56
CA GLY A 11 -2.09 -6.95 12.64
C GLY A 11 -1.41 -6.00 11.65
N PHE A 12 -2.14 -5.11 10.97
CA PHE A 12 -1.55 -4.09 10.10
C PHE A 12 -0.68 -3.09 10.90
N GLU A 13 0.26 -2.44 10.23
CA GLU A 13 1.04 -1.37 10.84
C GLU A 13 0.28 -0.03 10.75
N THR A 14 0.07 0.58 11.91
CA THR A 14 -0.80 1.76 12.05
C THR A 14 -0.32 2.96 11.23
N ILE A 15 0.98 3.28 11.35
CA ILE A 15 1.55 4.47 10.71
C ILE A 15 1.58 4.31 9.19
N GLU A 16 1.96 3.13 8.70
CA GLU A 16 2.02 2.84 7.26
C GLU A 16 0.65 2.95 6.59
N CYS A 17 -0.36 2.41 7.25
CA CYS A 17 -1.73 2.40 6.75
C CYS A 17 -2.37 3.79 6.81
N LEU A 18 -2.38 4.42 7.99
CA LEU A 18 -3.11 5.67 8.19
C LEU A 18 -2.42 6.88 7.57
N THR A 19 -1.08 6.91 7.49
CA THR A 19 -0.36 7.96 6.77
C THR A 19 -0.75 7.97 5.29
N MET A 20 -0.88 6.79 4.67
CA MET A 20 -1.32 6.70 3.29
C MET A 20 -2.72 7.30 3.10
N VAL A 21 -3.67 6.93 3.93
CA VAL A 21 -5.04 7.46 3.86
C VAL A 21 -5.06 8.98 4.07
N ASP A 22 -4.36 9.49 5.09
CA ASP A 22 -4.34 10.91 5.44
C ASP A 22 -3.72 11.76 4.31
N VAL A 23 -2.54 11.36 3.80
CA VAL A 23 -1.83 12.08 2.74
C VAL A 23 -2.64 12.10 1.44
N MET A 24 -3.24 10.97 1.05
CA MET A 24 -4.11 10.91 -0.14
C MET A 24 -5.29 11.87 -0.01
N ARG A 25 -5.98 11.87 1.13
CA ARG A 25 -7.13 12.75 1.38
C ARG A 25 -6.74 14.21 1.40
N ARG A 26 -5.59 14.57 1.97
CA ARG A 26 -5.03 15.95 1.90
C ARG A 26 -4.77 16.40 0.46
N GLY A 27 -4.32 15.49 -0.39
CA GLY A 27 -4.09 15.73 -1.81
C GLY A 27 -5.36 15.73 -2.67
N GLY A 28 -6.56 15.56 -2.08
CA GLY A 28 -7.83 15.50 -2.83
C GLY A 28 -8.01 14.19 -3.60
N VAL A 29 -7.25 13.16 -3.29
CA VAL A 29 -7.42 11.79 -3.80
C VAL A 29 -8.46 11.06 -2.94
N ARG A 30 -9.42 10.39 -3.56
CA ARG A 30 -10.38 9.52 -2.84
C ARG A 30 -9.62 8.33 -2.27
N ALA A 31 -9.37 8.33 -0.97
CA ALA A 31 -8.76 7.21 -0.27
C ALA A 31 -9.80 6.51 0.60
N THR A 32 -10.01 5.23 0.34
CA THR A 32 -10.91 4.36 1.09
C THR A 32 -10.09 3.33 1.87
N LEU A 33 -10.25 3.34 3.18
CA LEU A 33 -9.68 2.31 4.05
C LEU A 33 -10.62 1.11 4.04
N VAL A 34 -10.14 -0.03 3.59
CA VAL A 34 -10.94 -1.23 3.30
C VAL A 34 -10.51 -2.37 4.21
N SER A 35 -11.43 -2.89 5.00
CA SER A 35 -11.21 -4.09 5.79
C SER A 35 -11.38 -5.34 4.95
N ILE A 36 -10.42 -6.26 4.99
CA ILE A 36 -10.56 -7.62 4.46
C ILE A 36 -11.15 -8.59 5.48
N MET A 37 -11.30 -8.12 6.73
CA MET A 37 -11.87 -8.90 7.83
C MET A 37 -13.41 -8.93 7.74
N PRO A 38 -14.09 -9.81 8.51
CA PRO A 38 -15.55 -9.87 8.51
C PRO A 38 -16.26 -8.60 9.02
N THR A 39 -15.52 -7.73 9.71
CA THR A 39 -16.02 -6.47 10.29
C THR A 39 -15.21 -5.28 9.79
N ARG A 40 -15.79 -4.07 9.88
CA ARG A 40 -15.06 -2.83 9.56
C ARG A 40 -14.03 -2.46 10.63
N GLU A 41 -14.17 -2.96 11.84
CA GLU A 41 -13.15 -2.80 12.87
C GLU A 41 -12.01 -3.78 12.62
N VAL A 42 -10.79 -3.25 12.53
CA VAL A 42 -9.54 -4.00 12.42
C VAL A 42 -8.60 -3.55 13.53
N VAL A 43 -7.78 -4.45 14.02
CA VAL A 43 -6.87 -4.18 15.13
C VAL A 43 -5.42 -4.20 14.62
N SER A 44 -4.67 -3.13 14.83
CA SER A 44 -3.29 -3.03 14.40
C SER A 44 -2.37 -3.99 15.16
N SER A 45 -1.13 -4.14 14.68
CA SER A 45 -0.08 -4.96 15.33
C SER A 45 0.21 -4.52 16.77
N LEU A 46 -0.03 -3.24 17.09
CA LEU A 46 0.13 -2.68 18.44
C LEU A 46 -1.19 -2.49 19.19
N GLN A 47 -2.22 -3.27 18.85
CA GLN A 47 -3.52 -3.33 19.54
C GLN A 47 -4.32 -2.00 19.49
N ILE A 48 -4.16 -1.23 18.42
CA ILE A 48 -4.95 -0.01 18.19
C ILE A 48 -6.13 -0.39 17.29
N PRO A 49 -7.39 -0.29 17.77
CA PRO A 49 -8.55 -0.54 16.91
C PRO A 49 -8.77 0.63 15.95
N VAL A 50 -9.09 0.30 14.70
CA VAL A 50 -9.39 1.28 13.65
C VAL A 50 -10.65 0.82 12.93
N THR A 51 -11.59 1.75 12.70
CA THR A 51 -12.77 1.48 11.89
C THR A 51 -12.50 1.84 10.44
N CYS A 52 -12.59 0.85 9.55
CA CYS A 52 -12.48 1.03 8.11
C CYS A 52 -13.72 1.69 7.50
N ASP A 53 -13.55 2.37 6.39
CA ASP A 53 -14.65 3.01 5.64
C ASP A 53 -15.62 1.96 5.05
N ALA A 54 -15.09 0.82 4.60
CA ALA A 54 -15.84 -0.24 3.94
C ALA A 54 -15.27 -1.63 4.22
N LEU A 55 -16.08 -2.67 3.99
CA LEU A 55 -15.61 -4.04 3.82
C LEU A 55 -15.17 -4.28 2.37
N PHE A 56 -14.32 -5.29 2.17
CA PHE A 56 -13.80 -5.67 0.85
C PHE A 56 -14.93 -5.93 -0.16
N ASP A 57 -15.98 -6.62 0.26
CA ASP A 57 -17.09 -7.01 -0.62
C ASP A 57 -18.15 -5.89 -0.80
N GLU A 58 -17.99 -4.74 -0.16
CA GLU A 58 -18.91 -3.61 -0.26
C GLU A 58 -18.53 -2.60 -1.35
N ILE A 59 -17.33 -2.70 -1.95
CA ILE A 59 -16.82 -1.75 -2.91
C ILE A 59 -16.57 -2.37 -4.27
N ASN A 60 -16.67 -1.55 -5.31
CA ASN A 60 -16.28 -1.93 -6.67
C ASN A 60 -14.84 -1.46 -6.93
N PHE A 61 -13.89 -2.38 -6.96
CA PHE A 61 -12.47 -2.08 -7.19
C PHE A 61 -12.17 -1.54 -8.60
N ASP A 62 -13.05 -1.74 -9.59
CA ASP A 62 -12.87 -1.16 -10.92
C ASP A 62 -12.84 0.37 -10.90
N GLU A 63 -13.44 0.98 -9.87
CA GLU A 63 -13.47 2.43 -9.68
C GLU A 63 -12.20 3.01 -9.04
N TYR A 64 -11.21 2.18 -8.71
CA TYR A 64 -9.98 2.59 -8.07
C TYR A 64 -8.79 2.53 -9.04
N ASP A 65 -7.87 3.49 -8.90
CA ASP A 65 -6.65 3.60 -9.72
C ASP A 65 -5.44 2.90 -9.08
N CYS A 66 -5.50 2.68 -7.77
CA CYS A 66 -4.41 2.05 -7.03
C CYS A 66 -4.94 1.22 -5.86
N VAL A 67 -4.29 0.08 -5.59
CA VAL A 67 -4.41 -0.68 -4.34
C VAL A 67 -3.14 -0.54 -3.52
N VAL A 68 -3.28 -0.36 -2.20
CA VAL A 68 -2.17 -0.20 -1.26
C VAL A 68 -2.20 -1.31 -0.22
N LEU A 69 -1.05 -1.92 -0.01
CA LEU A 69 -0.80 -3.00 0.95
C LEU A 69 0.11 -2.49 2.07
N PRO A 70 -0.42 -2.14 3.25
CA PRO A 70 0.39 -1.84 4.42
C PRO A 70 1.13 -3.07 4.92
N GLY A 71 2.23 -2.84 5.63
CA GLY A 71 2.93 -3.89 6.35
C GLY A 71 2.33 -4.18 7.73
N GLY A 72 3.20 -4.55 8.64
CA GLY A 72 2.82 -5.09 9.95
C GLY A 72 2.60 -6.60 9.88
N LEU A 73 2.83 -7.27 11.00
CA LEU A 73 2.57 -8.70 11.14
C LEU A 73 1.60 -8.91 12.31
N PRO A 74 0.62 -9.82 12.14
CA PRO A 74 0.36 -10.69 11.00
C PRO A 74 -0.41 -10.04 9.83
N GLY A 75 -0.61 -8.72 9.80
CA GLY A 75 -1.41 -8.01 8.79
C GLY A 75 -1.01 -8.37 7.36
N ALA A 76 0.27 -8.25 7.01
CA ALA A 76 0.76 -8.58 5.67
C ALA A 76 0.57 -10.06 5.31
N THR A 77 0.73 -10.98 6.28
CA THR A 77 0.47 -12.40 6.04
C THR A 77 -1.02 -12.70 5.92
N ASN A 78 -1.88 -11.97 6.62
CA ASN A 78 -3.33 -12.08 6.47
C ASN A 78 -3.79 -11.58 5.09
N LEU A 79 -3.21 -10.46 4.60
CA LEU A 79 -3.45 -9.99 3.23
C LEU A 79 -3.05 -11.05 2.19
N ARG A 80 -1.87 -11.64 2.36
CA ARG A 80 -1.38 -12.69 1.44
C ARG A 80 -2.22 -13.96 1.47
N ALA A 81 -2.77 -14.32 2.62
CA ALA A 81 -3.59 -15.51 2.80
C ALA A 81 -4.99 -15.39 2.18
N ASP A 82 -5.45 -14.18 1.90
CA ASP A 82 -6.76 -13.94 1.29
C ASP A 82 -6.64 -13.98 -0.24
N GLN A 83 -7.25 -14.99 -0.87
CA GLN A 83 -7.19 -15.16 -2.32
C GLN A 83 -7.82 -13.96 -3.07
N ARG A 84 -8.86 -13.32 -2.51
CA ARG A 84 -9.48 -12.13 -3.10
C ARG A 84 -8.49 -10.98 -3.22
N VAL A 85 -7.62 -10.81 -2.21
CA VAL A 85 -6.55 -9.82 -2.23
C VAL A 85 -5.50 -10.16 -3.27
N CYS A 86 -5.09 -11.43 -3.35
CA CYS A 86 -4.11 -11.88 -4.35
C CYS A 86 -4.60 -11.64 -5.78
N ASP A 87 -5.84 -12.02 -6.07
CA ASP A 87 -6.46 -11.83 -7.39
C ASP A 87 -6.55 -10.33 -7.73
N LEU A 88 -7.00 -9.49 -6.78
CA LEU A 88 -7.06 -8.04 -6.94
C LEU A 88 -5.69 -7.42 -7.22
N VAL A 89 -4.66 -7.83 -6.49
CA VAL A 89 -3.29 -7.33 -6.68
C VAL A 89 -2.74 -7.69 -8.05
N CYS A 90 -2.99 -8.92 -8.53
CA CYS A 90 -2.61 -9.34 -9.88
C CYS A 90 -3.31 -8.51 -10.97
N ASP A 91 -4.63 -8.27 -10.83
CA ASP A 91 -5.41 -7.46 -11.77
C ASP A 91 -4.91 -6.01 -11.80
N PHE A 92 -4.62 -5.42 -10.64
CA PHE A 92 -4.07 -4.06 -10.56
C PHE A 92 -2.66 -3.97 -11.12
N ALA A 93 -1.80 -4.93 -10.82
CA ALA A 93 -0.44 -4.95 -11.36
C ALA A 93 -0.41 -5.04 -12.90
N ALA A 94 -1.43 -5.64 -13.52
CA ALA A 94 -1.55 -5.73 -14.96
C ALA A 94 -2.00 -4.43 -15.64
N THR A 95 -2.82 -3.59 -14.97
CA THR A 95 -3.52 -2.48 -15.65
C THR A 95 -3.55 -1.16 -14.88
N LYS A 96 -3.27 -1.17 -13.58
CA LYS A 96 -3.37 -0.04 -12.66
C LYS A 96 -2.13 0.04 -11.78
N HIS A 97 -2.19 0.77 -10.67
CA HIS A 97 -1.06 0.89 -9.73
C HIS A 97 -1.20 -0.06 -8.53
N VAL A 98 -0.06 -0.57 -8.09
CA VAL A 98 0.08 -1.32 -6.83
C VAL A 98 1.15 -0.65 -5.98
N ALA A 99 0.82 -0.39 -4.72
CA ALA A 99 1.77 0.16 -3.77
C ALA A 99 1.85 -0.74 -2.52
N ALA A 100 3.05 -1.05 -2.05
CA ALA A 100 3.27 -1.92 -0.89
C ALA A 100 4.45 -1.45 -0.03
N ILE A 101 4.35 -1.59 1.29
CA ILE A 101 5.37 -1.08 2.20
C ILE A 101 5.77 -2.12 3.25
N CYS A 102 7.02 -2.02 3.72
CA CYS A 102 7.57 -2.80 4.83
C CYS A 102 7.61 -4.31 4.51
N ALA A 103 6.84 -5.12 5.24
CA ALA A 103 6.73 -6.54 4.95
C ALA A 103 5.93 -6.81 3.66
N ALA A 104 4.88 -6.02 3.39
CA ALA A 104 3.89 -6.33 2.35
C ALA A 104 4.44 -6.55 0.92
N PRO A 105 5.57 -5.96 0.47
CA PRO A 105 6.11 -6.25 -0.85
C PRO A 105 6.46 -7.73 -1.08
N PHE A 106 6.62 -8.56 -0.02
CA PHE A 106 6.81 -10.00 -0.21
C PHE A 106 5.65 -10.65 -0.97
N ILE A 107 4.44 -10.08 -0.83
CA ILE A 107 3.23 -10.53 -1.54
C ILE A 107 3.45 -10.42 -3.05
N LEU A 108 4.03 -9.31 -3.51
CA LEU A 108 4.32 -9.10 -4.93
C LEU A 108 5.35 -10.10 -5.46
N GLY A 109 6.37 -10.41 -4.65
CA GLY A 109 7.36 -11.44 -4.99
C GLY A 109 6.75 -12.83 -5.10
N GLU A 110 5.89 -13.23 -4.13
CA GLU A 110 5.22 -14.55 -4.15
C GLU A 110 4.14 -14.70 -5.23
N LEU A 111 3.69 -13.59 -5.80
CA LEU A 111 2.76 -13.56 -6.93
C LEU A 111 3.46 -13.39 -8.28
N ASP A 112 4.80 -13.50 -8.33
CA ASP A 112 5.64 -13.34 -9.52
C ASP A 112 5.48 -11.98 -10.24
N LEU A 113 5.06 -10.93 -9.51
CA LEU A 113 4.79 -9.60 -10.06
C LEU A 113 6.05 -8.72 -10.16
N LEU A 114 7.18 -9.20 -9.67
CA LEU A 114 8.46 -8.47 -9.66
C LEU A 114 9.47 -8.97 -10.71
N GLU A 115 9.06 -9.85 -11.61
CA GLU A 115 9.93 -10.31 -12.72
C GLU A 115 10.31 -9.14 -13.64
N GLY A 116 11.62 -8.90 -13.77
CA GLY A 116 12.16 -7.79 -14.56
C GLY A 116 11.92 -6.40 -13.99
N ARG A 117 11.54 -6.30 -12.72
CA ARG A 117 11.26 -5.05 -12.01
C ARG A 117 12.15 -4.86 -10.80
N HIS A 118 12.22 -3.61 -10.32
CA HIS A 118 12.89 -3.24 -9.08
C HIS A 118 11.88 -2.94 -7.98
N ALA A 119 12.21 -3.39 -6.76
CA ALA A 119 11.37 -3.18 -5.59
C ALA A 119 12.22 -3.14 -4.31
N THR A 120 11.67 -2.57 -3.26
CA THR A 120 12.25 -2.62 -1.91
C THR A 120 11.24 -3.16 -0.91
N CYS A 121 11.72 -3.62 0.23
CA CYS A 121 10.90 -4.09 1.34
C CYS A 121 11.66 -3.95 2.67
N PHE A 122 11.02 -4.31 3.75
CA PHE A 122 11.71 -4.44 5.05
C PHE A 122 12.78 -5.55 4.95
N PRO A 123 14.00 -5.33 5.46
CA PRO A 123 15.07 -6.32 5.41
C PRO A 123 14.64 -7.70 5.92
N GLY A 124 14.88 -8.73 5.11
CA GLY A 124 14.51 -10.12 5.40
C GLY A 124 13.25 -10.60 4.67
N PHE A 125 12.46 -9.70 4.07
CA PHE A 125 11.28 -10.04 3.25
C PHE A 125 11.58 -10.12 1.75
N GLU A 126 12.78 -9.73 1.31
CA GLU A 126 13.25 -9.80 -0.07
C GLU A 126 13.46 -11.24 -0.60
N LYS A 127 13.35 -12.23 0.27
CA LYS A 127 13.55 -13.65 -0.10
C LYS A 127 12.57 -14.18 -1.15
N SER A 128 11.42 -13.54 -1.28
CA SER A 128 10.42 -13.85 -2.31
C SER A 128 10.69 -13.12 -3.64
N PHE A 129 11.65 -12.18 -3.66
CA PHE A 129 11.94 -11.40 -4.85
C PHE A 129 12.79 -12.19 -5.82
N PRO A 130 12.60 -12.04 -7.14
CA PRO A 130 13.52 -12.58 -8.13
C PRO A 130 14.92 -11.96 -7.99
N GLU A 131 15.93 -12.65 -8.51
CA GLU A 131 17.31 -12.19 -8.46
C GLU A 131 17.46 -10.79 -9.12
N GLY A 132 18.10 -9.86 -8.41
CA GLY A 132 18.33 -8.49 -8.88
C GLY A 132 17.16 -7.53 -8.71
N ALA A 133 16.00 -7.98 -8.26
CA ALA A 133 14.85 -7.11 -8.05
C ALA A 133 14.98 -6.23 -6.79
N TYR A 134 15.62 -6.71 -5.74
CA TYR A 134 15.74 -5.97 -4.48
C TYR A 134 16.74 -4.82 -4.57
N THR A 135 16.27 -3.58 -4.35
CA THR A 135 17.13 -2.38 -4.42
C THR A 135 17.77 -2.03 -3.08
N GLY A 136 17.07 -2.30 -1.95
CA GLY A 136 17.47 -1.81 -0.63
C GLY A 136 17.21 -0.32 -0.42
N ASP A 137 16.58 0.36 -1.37
CA ASP A 137 16.25 1.78 -1.28
C ASP A 137 15.14 2.05 -0.26
N LYS A 138 15.00 3.30 0.14
CA LYS A 138 13.92 3.74 1.04
C LYS A 138 12.55 3.64 0.39
N VAL A 139 12.46 4.10 -0.85
CA VAL A 139 11.30 4.01 -1.73
C VAL A 139 11.79 3.64 -3.12
N THR A 140 11.17 2.68 -3.77
CA THR A 140 11.42 2.29 -5.15
C THR A 140 10.14 2.42 -5.95
N HIS A 141 10.21 3.11 -7.08
CA HIS A 141 9.12 3.27 -8.03
C HIS A 141 9.55 2.70 -9.38
N ASP A 142 8.94 1.64 -9.82
CA ASP A 142 9.20 0.99 -11.10
C ASP A 142 7.90 0.75 -11.87
N GLY A 143 7.68 1.57 -12.88
CA GLY A 143 6.47 1.52 -13.69
C GLY A 143 5.21 1.81 -12.88
N ASN A 144 4.37 0.82 -12.70
CA ASN A 144 3.14 0.94 -11.92
C ASN A 144 3.22 0.30 -10.53
N ILE A 145 4.42 -0.10 -10.10
CA ILE A 145 4.66 -0.65 -8.76
C ILE A 145 5.50 0.34 -7.94
N ILE A 146 5.00 0.68 -6.75
CA ILE A 146 5.69 1.55 -5.80
C ILE A 146 5.86 0.77 -4.49
N THR A 147 7.10 0.67 -4.01
CA THR A 147 7.40 -0.04 -2.77
C THR A 147 8.22 0.82 -1.81
N ALA A 148 8.13 0.54 -0.52
CA ALA A 148 8.94 1.22 0.49
C ALA A 148 9.43 0.27 1.59
N SER A 149 10.56 0.60 2.20
CA SER A 149 11.28 -0.32 3.07
C SER A 149 10.70 -0.47 4.48
N GLY A 150 9.88 0.47 4.95
CA GLY A 150 9.29 0.33 6.29
C GLY A 150 8.69 1.61 6.85
N MET A 151 8.22 1.55 8.07
CA MET A 151 7.42 2.58 8.75
C MET A 151 8.00 3.99 8.65
N ALA A 152 9.31 4.15 8.79
CA ALA A 152 9.97 5.46 8.66
C ALA A 152 9.84 6.08 7.27
N GLN A 153 9.46 5.29 6.27
CA GLN A 153 9.26 5.72 4.89
C GLN A 153 7.77 5.95 4.55
N SER A 154 6.87 5.85 5.52
CA SER A 154 5.42 6.00 5.27
C SER A 154 5.07 7.32 4.59
N LEU A 155 5.66 8.43 5.04
CA LEU A 155 5.40 9.74 4.45
C LEU A 155 6.02 9.90 3.05
N PRO A 156 7.34 9.63 2.82
CA PRO A 156 7.90 9.63 1.46
C PRO A 156 7.18 8.71 0.49
N PHE A 157 6.78 7.53 0.93
CA PHE A 157 6.02 6.56 0.15
C PHE A 157 4.64 7.10 -0.27
N ALA A 158 3.90 7.69 0.68
CA ALA A 158 2.60 8.28 0.39
C ALA A 158 2.71 9.48 -0.55
N LEU A 159 3.75 10.33 -0.39
CA LEU A 159 3.99 11.46 -1.28
C LEU A 159 4.39 11.01 -2.70
N GLU A 160 5.13 9.91 -2.84
CA GLU A 160 5.46 9.35 -4.16
C GLU A 160 4.21 8.82 -4.88
N LEU A 161 3.33 8.10 -4.17
CA LEU A 161 2.06 7.69 -4.74
C LEU A 161 1.17 8.89 -5.08
N LEU A 162 1.12 9.91 -4.22
CA LEU A 162 0.37 11.13 -4.48
C LEU A 162 0.90 11.86 -5.73
N ARG A 163 2.23 11.92 -5.91
CA ARG A 163 2.86 12.48 -7.11
C ARG A 163 2.40 11.75 -8.37
N THR A 164 2.41 10.43 -8.32
CA THR A 164 1.99 9.58 -9.44
C THR A 164 0.53 9.82 -9.84
N LEU A 165 -0.35 9.98 -8.86
CA LEU A 165 -1.80 10.09 -9.10
C LEU A 165 -2.29 11.53 -9.34
N ALA A 166 -1.67 12.52 -8.72
CA ALA A 166 -2.17 13.90 -8.68
C ALA A 166 -1.14 14.96 -9.13
N GLY A 167 0.12 14.57 -9.32
CA GLY A 167 1.19 15.44 -9.84
C GLY A 167 1.91 16.29 -8.79
N ASP A 168 3.06 16.86 -9.19
CA ASP A 168 3.99 17.57 -8.30
C ASP A 168 3.36 18.76 -7.55
N LYS A 169 2.53 19.57 -8.21
CA LYS A 169 1.88 20.71 -7.57
C LYS A 169 1.00 20.36 -6.38
N VAL A 170 0.36 19.20 -6.43
CA VAL A 170 -0.45 18.71 -5.31
C VAL A 170 0.45 18.24 -4.17
N VAL A 171 1.55 17.56 -4.49
CA VAL A 171 2.54 17.14 -3.50
C VAL A 171 3.17 18.35 -2.79
N GLU A 172 3.60 19.37 -3.53
CA GLU A 172 4.15 20.61 -2.96
C GLU A 172 3.17 21.27 -1.97
N LYS A 173 1.90 21.40 -2.36
CA LYS A 173 0.85 21.96 -1.49
C LYS A 173 0.62 21.12 -0.23
N VAL A 174 0.63 19.79 -0.35
CA VAL A 174 0.47 18.91 0.81
C VAL A 174 1.70 18.99 1.70
N ALA A 175 2.91 18.95 1.14
CA ALA A 175 4.18 19.08 1.87
C ALA A 175 4.23 20.38 2.68
N GLU A 176 3.90 21.51 2.07
CA GLU A 176 3.78 22.79 2.77
C GLU A 176 2.76 22.74 3.91
N GLY A 177 1.59 22.14 3.68
CA GLY A 177 0.51 22.04 4.66
C GLY A 177 0.83 21.17 5.88
N ILE A 178 1.76 20.22 5.74
CA ILE A 178 2.23 19.33 6.82
C ILE A 178 3.60 19.78 7.38
N GLN A 179 4.14 20.90 6.95
CA GLN A 179 5.42 21.48 7.37
C GLN A 179 6.64 20.59 7.07
N LEU A 180 6.65 19.96 5.89
CA LEU A 180 7.75 19.13 5.40
C LEU A 180 8.77 19.98 4.62
#